data_db1294a7e3a04727129a15fbceff2b57
#
_entry.id   db1294a7e3a04727129a15fbceff2b57
#
_cell.length_a   1.000
_cell.length_b   1.000
_cell.length_c   1.000
_cell.angle_alpha   90.00
_cell.angle_beta   90.00
_cell.angle_gamma   90.00
#
_symmetry.space_group_name_H-M   'P 1'
#
loop_
_entity.id
_entity.type
_entity.pdbx_description
1 polymer ?
#
loop_
_entity_poly.entity_id
_entity_poly.type
_entity_poly.pdbx_seq_one_letter_code
_entity_poly.pdbx_strand_id
1 'polypeptide(L)'
;MKLSNFNFDLPKELLAEYPSENRDEARLMVVHRKTGEIEHKLFKDVIDYFDDGDVFVLNNTKVFPARLYGNKEKTKAKIEVFLLRELSAEQRLWDVLVDPARKIRIGNKLYFGKNAELVAEVIDNTTSRGRTLRFLYDGTYEEFRQHLTELGQTPLPKYISRPVEPEDEERYQTIYAKHEGAVAAPTAGLHFSKHLMKRLEIKGITFAEVTLHVGLGTFNPVEVEDLSKHKMDSAEIHIPESQTKIINTAKENKKRVCAVGTTVMRVLESSVSSDGFVNPFDGWTNKFIFPPYDFSVANAMITNFHTPKSTLLMMVSAFAGHDLIMRAYKEAVEQKYKFYSYGDAMLIL
;
A
#
# COMPACT_ATOMS: atom_id res chain seq x y z
N MET A 1 14.49 -19.93 4.85
CA MET A 1 14.88 -18.73 5.62
C MET A 1 13.94 -18.51 6.79
N LYS A 2 14.42 -17.85 7.81
CA LYS A 2 13.69 -17.61 9.05
C LYS A 2 13.42 -16.10 9.21
N LEU A 3 12.46 -15.76 10.04
CA LEU A 3 12.13 -14.37 10.38
C LEU A 3 13.35 -13.56 10.82
N SER A 4 14.22 -14.16 11.66
CA SER A 4 15.44 -13.51 12.15
C SER A 4 16.43 -13.12 11.06
N ASN A 5 16.38 -13.75 9.88
CA ASN A 5 17.24 -13.40 8.75
C ASN A 5 16.89 -12.04 8.12
N PHE A 6 15.73 -11.48 8.45
CA PHE A 6 15.22 -10.21 7.91
C PHE A 6 15.26 -9.08 8.93
N ASN A 7 16.11 -9.20 9.93
CA ASN A 7 16.31 -8.18 10.95
C ASN A 7 17.52 -7.30 10.62
N PHE A 8 17.40 -6.02 10.95
CA PHE A 8 18.48 -5.04 10.89
C PHE A 8 18.16 -3.90 11.85
N ASP A 9 19.18 -3.14 12.22
CA ASP A 9 19.03 -1.97 13.10
C ASP A 9 18.55 -0.77 12.27
N LEU A 10 17.36 -0.28 12.57
CA LEU A 10 16.79 0.91 11.92
C LEU A 10 16.65 2.03 12.93
N PRO A 11 17.48 3.10 12.81
CA PRO A 11 17.34 4.28 13.66
C PRO A 11 15.98 4.96 13.44
N LYS A 12 15.33 5.36 14.52
CA LYS A 12 13.99 5.99 14.46
C LYS A 12 13.98 7.29 13.65
N GLU A 13 15.07 8.04 13.69
CA GLU A 13 15.20 9.29 12.93
C GLU A 13 15.18 9.10 11.41
N LEU A 14 15.33 7.88 10.91
CA LEU A 14 15.24 7.56 9.49
C LEU A 14 13.80 7.26 9.05
N LEU A 15 12.85 7.14 9.96
CA LEU A 15 11.43 7.00 9.62
C LEU A 15 10.89 8.36 9.18
N ALA A 16 10.45 8.47 7.94
CA ALA A 16 10.00 9.73 7.37
C ALA A 16 8.61 10.11 7.85
N GLU A 17 8.47 11.22 8.56
CA GLU A 17 7.18 11.76 8.97
C GLU A 17 6.55 12.68 7.93
N TYR A 18 7.37 13.22 7.03
CA TYR A 18 6.95 14.09 5.91
C TYR A 18 7.50 13.57 4.60
N PRO A 19 6.74 13.69 3.49
CA PRO A 19 7.28 13.40 2.18
C PRO A 19 8.32 14.45 1.76
N SER A 20 9.12 14.15 0.73
CA SER A 20 9.99 15.14 0.09
C SER A 20 9.15 16.30 -0.46
N GLU A 21 9.72 17.49 -0.56
CA GLU A 21 9.03 18.69 -1.07
C GLU A 21 8.38 18.42 -2.44
N ASN A 22 9.15 17.86 -3.37
CA ASN A 22 8.65 17.39 -4.66
C ASN A 22 8.65 15.86 -4.69
N ARG A 23 7.59 15.27 -5.24
CA ARG A 23 7.40 13.80 -5.26
C ARG A 23 8.60 13.06 -5.88
N ASP A 24 9.10 13.55 -7.01
CA ASP A 24 10.14 12.89 -7.80
C ASP A 24 11.57 13.28 -7.40
N GLU A 25 11.74 14.04 -6.33
CA GLU A 25 13.04 14.43 -5.79
C GLU A 25 13.44 13.64 -4.54
N ALA A 26 12.67 12.64 -4.14
CA ALA A 26 13.11 11.65 -3.17
C ALA A 26 14.36 10.93 -3.70
N ARG A 27 15.18 10.41 -2.80
CA ARG A 27 16.37 9.65 -3.20
C ARG A 27 15.95 8.32 -3.80
N LEU A 28 16.72 7.87 -4.79
CA LEU A 28 16.54 6.58 -5.44
C LEU A 28 17.84 5.77 -5.33
N MET A 29 17.76 4.62 -4.69
CA MET A 29 18.85 3.65 -4.71
C MET A 29 18.59 2.67 -5.86
N VAL A 30 19.52 2.59 -6.82
CA VAL A 30 19.42 1.66 -7.94
C VAL A 30 20.28 0.44 -7.63
N VAL A 31 19.66 -0.74 -7.62
CA VAL A 31 20.28 -2.01 -7.27
C VAL A 31 20.28 -2.91 -8.49
N HIS A 32 21.46 -3.27 -8.97
CA HIS A 32 21.66 -4.16 -10.13
C HIS A 32 21.84 -5.60 -9.65
N ARG A 33 20.87 -6.46 -9.92
CA ARG A 33 20.87 -7.85 -9.42
C ARG A 33 22.03 -8.69 -9.98
N LYS A 34 22.38 -8.49 -11.24
CA LYS A 34 23.42 -9.30 -11.89
C LYS A 34 24.83 -8.96 -11.41
N THR A 35 25.10 -7.68 -11.18
CA THR A 35 26.46 -7.20 -10.84
C THR A 35 26.63 -6.94 -9.34
N GLY A 36 25.53 -6.73 -8.62
CA GLY A 36 25.56 -6.27 -7.23
C GLY A 36 25.90 -4.79 -7.08
N GLU A 37 25.98 -4.04 -8.19
CA GLU A 37 26.25 -2.60 -8.15
C GLU A 37 25.08 -1.83 -7.55
N ILE A 38 25.42 -0.82 -6.75
CA ILE A 38 24.44 0.08 -6.12
C ILE A 38 24.78 1.50 -6.53
N GLU A 39 23.78 2.22 -7.06
CA GLU A 39 23.90 3.63 -7.44
C GLU A 39 22.97 4.49 -6.59
N HIS A 40 23.33 5.75 -6.39
CA HIS A 40 22.54 6.73 -5.65
C HIS A 40 22.10 7.85 -6.59
N LYS A 41 20.79 8.00 -6.75
CA LYS A 41 20.15 8.95 -7.69
C LYS A 41 19.00 9.68 -6.99
N LEU A 42 18.29 10.50 -7.75
CA LEU A 42 16.97 11.01 -7.38
C LEU A 42 15.90 10.24 -8.14
N PHE A 43 14.69 10.19 -7.62
CA PHE A 43 13.62 9.41 -8.26
C PHE A 43 13.36 9.84 -9.70
N LYS A 44 13.45 11.12 -10.02
CA LYS A 44 13.29 11.63 -11.38
C LYS A 44 14.28 11.02 -12.38
N ASP A 45 15.41 10.49 -11.91
CA ASP A 45 16.42 9.84 -12.76
C ASP A 45 16.01 8.43 -13.18
N VAL A 46 14.88 7.92 -12.68
CA VAL A 46 14.37 6.59 -13.06
C VAL A 46 14.23 6.43 -14.57
N ILE A 47 13.93 7.52 -15.27
CA ILE A 47 13.79 7.55 -16.73
C ILE A 47 15.05 7.07 -17.46
N ASP A 48 16.22 7.22 -16.87
CA ASP A 48 17.50 6.84 -17.49
C ASP A 48 17.70 5.32 -17.58
N TYR A 49 16.88 4.54 -16.87
CA TYR A 49 17.01 3.09 -16.79
C TYR A 49 15.99 2.32 -17.64
N PHE A 50 15.12 3.03 -18.34
CA PHE A 50 14.06 2.43 -19.15
C PHE A 50 14.04 3.01 -20.56
N ASP A 51 13.54 2.21 -21.50
CA ASP A 51 13.54 2.52 -22.92
C ASP A 51 12.14 2.41 -23.53
N ASP A 52 12.00 2.86 -24.78
CA ASP A 52 10.79 2.74 -25.55
C ASP A 52 10.25 1.31 -25.55
N GLY A 53 8.97 1.16 -25.26
CA GLY A 53 8.27 -0.12 -25.17
C GLY A 53 8.30 -0.79 -23.80
N ASP A 54 9.09 -0.29 -22.86
CA ASP A 54 9.04 -0.76 -21.48
C ASP A 54 7.72 -0.37 -20.82
N VAL A 55 7.28 -1.15 -19.85
CA VAL A 55 6.00 -0.96 -19.17
C VAL A 55 6.21 -0.80 -17.67
N PHE A 56 5.58 0.22 -17.09
CA PHE A 56 5.40 0.35 -15.66
C PHE A 56 3.99 -0.12 -15.28
N VAL A 57 3.90 -1.05 -14.35
CA VAL A 57 2.60 -1.51 -13.83
C VAL A 57 2.32 -0.79 -12.52
N LEU A 58 1.20 -0.09 -12.47
CA LEU A 58 0.80 0.80 -11.39
C LEU A 58 -0.41 0.24 -10.64
N ASN A 59 -0.46 0.45 -9.33
CA ASN A 59 -1.64 0.16 -8.54
C ASN A 59 -2.50 1.44 -8.44
N ASN A 60 -3.67 1.42 -9.08
CA ASN A 60 -4.57 2.57 -9.18
C ASN A 60 -5.60 2.66 -8.06
N THR A 61 -5.40 1.94 -6.98
CA THR A 61 -6.29 2.04 -5.82
C THR A 61 -6.28 3.46 -5.24
N LYS A 62 -7.42 3.85 -4.66
CA LYS A 62 -7.59 5.16 -4.05
C LYS A 62 -7.86 5.01 -2.55
N VAL A 63 -7.08 5.75 -1.75
CA VAL A 63 -7.28 5.83 -0.31
C VAL A 63 -8.50 6.68 -0.02
N PHE A 64 -9.37 6.21 0.87
CA PHE A 64 -10.47 7.03 1.38
C PHE A 64 -10.18 7.48 2.82
N PRO A 65 -10.82 8.55 3.30
CA PRO A 65 -10.57 9.09 4.64
C PRO A 65 -11.20 8.17 5.69
N ALA A 66 -10.48 7.13 6.08
CA ALA A 66 -10.99 5.99 6.84
C ALA A 66 -11.04 6.20 8.35
N ARG A 67 -10.38 7.24 8.89
CA ARG A 67 -10.31 7.46 10.34
C ARG A 67 -11.35 8.46 10.79
N LEU A 68 -12.27 8.01 11.67
CA LEU A 68 -13.33 8.83 12.25
C LEU A 68 -13.08 9.01 13.75
N TYR A 69 -13.24 10.22 14.24
CA TYR A 69 -13.24 10.53 15.67
C TYR A 69 -14.64 10.91 16.11
N GLY A 70 -15.06 10.34 17.24
CA GLY A 70 -16.39 10.58 17.75
C GLY A 70 -16.48 10.37 19.25
N ASN A 71 -17.71 10.23 19.74
CA ASN A 71 -18.01 10.09 21.16
C ASN A 71 -19.05 9.00 21.37
N LYS A 72 -18.97 8.30 22.52
CA LYS A 72 -20.03 7.40 22.96
C LYS A 72 -21.26 8.20 23.41
N GLU A 73 -22.45 7.67 23.16
CA GLU A 73 -23.72 8.31 23.44
C GLU A 73 -23.86 8.73 24.90
N LYS A 74 -23.69 7.80 25.83
CA LYS A 74 -23.99 8.03 27.24
C LYS A 74 -22.88 8.71 28.03
N THR A 75 -21.67 8.25 27.87
CA THR A 75 -20.51 8.70 28.63
C THR A 75 -19.80 9.87 28.01
N LYS A 76 -20.08 10.16 26.71
CA LYS A 76 -19.36 11.13 25.86
C LYS A 76 -17.86 10.87 25.77
N ALA A 77 -17.42 9.65 26.13
CA ALA A 77 -16.03 9.25 26.00
C ALA A 77 -15.58 9.34 24.56
N LYS A 78 -14.39 9.91 24.37
CA LYS A 78 -13.78 10.00 23.02
C LYS A 78 -13.45 8.61 22.49
N ILE A 79 -13.78 8.37 21.23
CA ILE A 79 -13.50 7.12 20.54
C ILE A 79 -12.97 7.38 19.15
N GLU A 80 -12.23 6.40 18.62
CA GLU A 80 -11.75 6.36 17.25
C GLU A 80 -12.32 5.14 16.56
N VAL A 81 -12.79 5.33 15.33
CA VAL A 81 -13.22 4.26 14.43
C VAL A 81 -12.39 4.33 13.17
N PHE A 82 -11.81 3.19 12.78
CA PHE A 82 -11.08 3.05 11.55
C PHE A 82 -11.87 2.15 10.60
N LEU A 83 -12.37 2.72 9.51
CA LEU A 83 -13.17 2.01 8.51
C LEU A 83 -12.26 1.08 7.70
N LEU A 84 -12.59 -0.21 7.67
CA LEU A 84 -11.82 -1.22 6.92
C LEU A 84 -12.49 -1.56 5.60
N ARG A 85 -13.78 -1.91 5.64
CA ARG A 85 -14.50 -2.39 4.47
C ARG A 85 -15.99 -2.21 4.63
N GLU A 86 -16.67 -1.81 3.56
CA GLU A 86 -18.12 -1.82 3.48
C GLU A 86 -18.61 -3.25 3.28
N LEU A 87 -19.46 -3.72 4.20
CA LEU A 87 -20.06 -5.06 4.14
C LEU A 87 -21.37 -5.06 3.39
N SER A 88 -22.18 -4.00 3.54
CA SER A 88 -23.44 -3.83 2.83
C SER A 88 -23.73 -2.34 2.67
N ALA A 89 -23.82 -1.89 1.43
CA ALA A 89 -24.20 -0.50 1.13
C ALA A 89 -25.67 -0.24 1.51
N GLU A 90 -26.56 -1.18 1.24
CA GLU A 90 -27.99 -1.06 1.54
C GLU A 90 -28.26 -0.95 3.05
N GLN A 91 -27.62 -1.81 3.85
CA GLN A 91 -27.78 -1.84 5.29
C GLN A 91 -26.81 -0.90 6.03
N ARG A 92 -25.90 -0.26 5.31
CA ARG A 92 -24.87 0.62 5.87
C ARG A 92 -24.02 -0.05 6.94
N LEU A 93 -23.65 -1.31 6.66
CA LEU A 93 -22.78 -2.10 7.53
C LEU A 93 -21.34 -1.96 7.10
N TRP A 94 -20.48 -1.77 8.10
CA TRP A 94 -19.05 -1.63 7.90
C TRP A 94 -18.27 -2.50 8.88
N ASP A 95 -17.22 -3.13 8.36
CA ASP A 95 -16.17 -3.74 9.19
C ASP A 95 -15.19 -2.66 9.59
N VAL A 96 -14.88 -2.55 10.88
CA VAL A 96 -14.08 -1.46 11.43
C VAL A 96 -13.15 -1.94 12.55
N LEU A 97 -12.11 -1.15 12.82
CA LEU A 97 -11.37 -1.22 14.08
C LEU A 97 -11.79 -0.07 14.98
N VAL A 98 -11.76 -0.30 16.28
CA VAL A 98 -12.17 0.71 17.27
C VAL A 98 -11.11 0.88 18.36
N ASP A 99 -11.05 2.09 18.92
CA ASP A 99 -10.15 2.42 20.02
C ASP A 99 -10.81 3.46 20.94
N PRO A 100 -10.84 3.24 22.25
CA PRO A 100 -10.40 2.06 23.01
C PRO A 100 -11.41 0.91 22.93
N ALA A 101 -10.97 -0.25 22.48
CA ALA A 101 -11.85 -1.39 22.21
C ALA A 101 -12.64 -1.86 23.43
N ARG A 102 -12.04 -1.85 24.61
CA ARG A 102 -12.70 -2.26 25.87
C ARG A 102 -13.91 -1.42 26.23
N LYS A 103 -14.01 -0.18 25.74
CA LYS A 103 -15.10 0.75 26.02
C LYS A 103 -16.20 0.71 24.97
N ILE A 104 -15.98 0.03 23.85
CA ILE A 104 -16.89 0.01 22.71
C ILE A 104 -17.47 -1.39 22.56
N ARG A 105 -18.74 -1.56 23.00
CA ARG A 105 -19.43 -2.84 23.14
C ARG A 105 -20.65 -2.90 22.24
N ILE A 106 -21.11 -4.13 21.94
CA ILE A 106 -22.35 -4.38 21.20
C ILE A 106 -23.50 -3.58 21.84
N GLY A 107 -24.28 -2.90 21.01
CA GLY A 107 -25.39 -2.05 21.42
C GLY A 107 -25.04 -0.61 21.72
N ASN A 108 -23.75 -0.27 21.83
CA ASN A 108 -23.34 1.12 22.00
C ASN A 108 -23.63 1.93 20.75
N LYS A 109 -24.04 3.18 20.92
CA LYS A 109 -24.14 4.16 19.85
C LYS A 109 -22.97 5.11 19.90
N LEU A 110 -22.44 5.41 18.74
CA LEU A 110 -21.26 6.27 18.52
C LEU A 110 -21.70 7.46 17.70
N TYR A 111 -21.37 8.67 18.15
CA TYR A 111 -21.73 9.92 17.48
C TYR A 111 -20.48 10.54 16.83
N PHE A 112 -20.60 10.94 15.57
CA PHE A 112 -19.55 11.57 14.78
C PHE A 112 -20.02 12.93 14.24
N GLY A 113 -19.14 13.92 14.32
CA GLY A 113 -19.42 15.29 13.89
C GLY A 113 -19.91 16.17 15.03
N LYS A 114 -19.78 17.48 14.86
CA LYS A 114 -20.15 18.47 15.88
C LYS A 114 -21.64 18.43 16.23
N ASN A 115 -22.47 18.11 15.25
CA ASN A 115 -23.93 18.05 15.38
C ASN A 115 -24.43 16.61 15.24
N ALA A 116 -23.59 15.61 15.49
CA ALA A 116 -23.92 14.20 15.32
C ALA A 116 -24.48 13.89 13.92
N GLU A 117 -23.80 14.41 12.88
CA GLU A 117 -24.20 14.21 11.49
C GLU A 117 -24.27 12.73 11.12
N LEU A 118 -23.43 11.90 11.74
CA LEU A 118 -23.51 10.45 11.64
C LEU A 118 -23.59 9.81 13.01
N VAL A 119 -24.43 8.79 13.10
CA VAL A 119 -24.56 7.93 14.29
C VAL A 119 -24.39 6.48 13.82
N ALA A 120 -23.62 5.69 14.57
CA ALA A 120 -23.47 4.27 14.31
C ALA A 120 -23.79 3.46 15.55
N GLU A 121 -24.31 2.25 15.32
CA GLU A 121 -24.56 1.26 16.36
C GLU A 121 -23.59 0.11 16.22
N VAL A 122 -23.00 -0.34 17.32
CA VAL A 122 -22.13 -1.52 17.35
C VAL A 122 -23.01 -2.77 17.30
N ILE A 123 -22.91 -3.53 16.20
CA ILE A 123 -23.75 -4.69 15.94
C ILE A 123 -23.09 -5.99 16.41
N ASP A 124 -21.77 -6.10 16.21
CA ASP A 124 -21.05 -7.34 16.48
C ASP A 124 -19.57 -7.05 16.83
N ASN A 125 -18.93 -8.02 17.46
CA ASN A 125 -17.49 -8.07 17.68
C ASN A 125 -16.89 -9.06 16.69
N THR A 126 -15.87 -8.64 15.93
CA THR A 126 -15.19 -9.50 14.96
C THR A 126 -13.85 -9.99 15.47
N THR A 127 -13.07 -9.11 16.07
CA THR A 127 -11.79 -9.41 16.73
C THR A 127 -11.69 -8.62 18.04
N SER A 128 -10.57 -8.72 18.75
CA SER A 128 -10.34 -7.97 19.98
C SER A 128 -10.55 -6.45 19.80
N ARG A 129 -10.19 -5.91 18.63
CA ARG A 129 -10.36 -4.50 18.26
C ARG A 129 -11.35 -4.29 17.12
N GLY A 130 -11.80 -5.36 16.51
CA GLY A 130 -12.72 -5.32 15.38
C GLY A 130 -14.16 -5.28 15.80
N ARG A 131 -14.97 -4.53 15.05
CA ARG A 131 -16.43 -4.40 15.24
C ARG A 131 -17.12 -4.35 13.89
N THR A 132 -18.40 -4.72 13.89
CA THR A 132 -19.32 -4.40 12.80
C THR A 132 -20.18 -3.24 13.24
N LEU A 133 -20.19 -2.16 12.47
CA LEU A 133 -21.03 -1.00 12.71
C LEU A 133 -22.16 -0.92 11.70
N ARG A 134 -23.34 -0.51 12.15
CA ARG A 134 -24.44 -0.06 11.29
C ARG A 134 -24.59 1.44 11.46
N PHE A 135 -24.46 2.19 10.37
CA PHE A 135 -24.73 3.62 10.40
C PHE A 135 -26.24 3.87 10.29
N LEU A 136 -26.74 4.67 11.21
CA LEU A 136 -28.16 5.03 11.33
C LEU A 136 -28.35 6.40 10.65
N TYR A 137 -28.58 6.37 9.34
CA TYR A 137 -28.70 7.59 8.54
C TYR A 137 -29.90 7.48 7.60
N ASP A 138 -30.80 8.49 7.61
CA ASP A 138 -32.06 8.47 6.89
C ASP A 138 -31.99 9.06 5.47
N GLY A 139 -30.87 9.62 5.06
CA GLY A 139 -30.68 10.19 3.73
C GLY A 139 -30.30 9.17 2.67
N THR A 140 -29.96 9.64 1.50
CA THR A 140 -29.50 8.79 0.39
C THR A 140 -28.11 8.22 0.69
N TYR A 141 -27.73 7.17 -0.06
CA TYR A 141 -26.41 6.58 0.04
C TYR A 141 -25.30 7.60 -0.29
N GLU A 142 -25.52 8.44 -1.29
CA GLU A 142 -24.59 9.47 -1.71
C GLU A 142 -24.38 10.52 -0.61
N GLU A 143 -25.46 10.95 0.05
CA GLU A 143 -25.37 11.87 1.20
C GLU A 143 -24.63 11.25 2.36
N PHE A 144 -24.90 9.97 2.65
CA PHE A 144 -24.20 9.22 3.68
C PHE A 144 -22.69 9.15 3.39
N ARG A 145 -22.31 8.80 2.17
CA ARG A 145 -20.91 8.73 1.76
C ARG A 145 -20.22 10.09 1.82
N GLN A 146 -20.94 11.16 1.49
CA GLN A 146 -20.44 12.52 1.61
C GLN A 146 -20.10 12.87 3.06
N HIS A 147 -20.98 12.54 4.00
CA HIS A 147 -20.70 12.74 5.44
C HIS A 147 -19.49 11.93 5.91
N LEU A 148 -19.35 10.68 5.49
CA LEU A 148 -18.17 9.88 5.80
C LEU A 148 -16.89 10.55 5.32
N THR A 149 -16.90 11.06 4.09
CA THR A 149 -15.75 11.73 3.49
C THR A 149 -15.39 13.02 4.22
N GLU A 150 -16.39 13.82 4.58
CA GLU A 150 -16.19 15.10 5.29
C GLU A 150 -15.71 14.93 6.72
N LEU A 151 -16.20 13.91 7.43
CA LEU A 151 -15.84 13.64 8.81
C LEU A 151 -14.56 12.81 8.95
N GLY A 152 -14.23 12.03 7.93
CA GLY A 152 -13.07 11.16 7.92
C GLY A 152 -11.75 11.92 7.73
N GLN A 153 -10.69 11.36 8.26
CA GLN A 153 -9.33 11.87 8.09
C GLN A 153 -8.48 10.88 7.30
N THR A 154 -7.49 11.41 6.58
CA THR A 154 -6.49 10.62 5.88
C THR A 154 -5.86 9.61 6.85
N PRO A 155 -5.87 8.29 6.51
CA PRO A 155 -5.41 7.25 7.41
C PRO A 155 -3.90 7.08 7.38
N LEU A 156 -3.16 8.10 7.83
CA LEU A 156 -1.70 8.02 7.90
C LEU A 156 -1.26 6.83 8.78
N PRO A 157 -0.17 6.15 8.42
CA PRO A 157 0.37 5.09 9.25
C PRO A 157 0.71 5.57 10.67
N LYS A 158 0.57 4.69 11.65
CA LYS A 158 0.76 5.04 13.07
C LYS A 158 2.18 5.48 13.43
N TYR A 159 3.19 5.11 12.65
CA TYR A 159 4.55 5.56 12.92
C TYR A 159 4.71 7.07 12.69
N ILE A 160 3.82 7.67 11.91
CA ILE A 160 3.73 9.13 11.75
C ILE A 160 3.01 9.68 12.98
N SER A 161 3.78 10.19 13.93
CA SER A 161 3.26 10.60 15.24
C SER A 161 2.66 12.00 15.27
N ARG A 162 2.85 12.78 14.22
CA ARG A 162 2.26 14.11 14.09
C ARG A 162 0.79 14.06 13.69
N PRO A 163 0.00 15.12 13.94
CA PRO A 163 -1.36 15.21 13.41
C PRO A 163 -1.39 15.21 11.88
N VAL A 164 -2.51 14.75 11.33
CA VAL A 164 -2.78 14.85 9.88
C VAL A 164 -2.88 16.32 9.50
N GLU A 165 -2.16 16.71 8.44
CA GLU A 165 -2.18 18.06 7.88
C GLU A 165 -2.99 18.07 6.57
N PRO A 166 -3.51 19.25 6.13
CA PRO A 166 -4.32 19.31 4.90
C PRO A 166 -3.62 18.75 3.67
N GLU A 167 -2.31 18.93 3.57
CA GLU A 167 -1.50 18.43 2.45
C GLU A 167 -1.44 16.91 2.38
N ASP A 168 -1.67 16.22 3.49
CA ASP A 168 -1.62 14.75 3.53
C ASP A 168 -2.71 14.12 2.67
N GLU A 169 -3.86 14.76 2.50
CA GLU A 169 -4.92 14.25 1.64
C GLU A 169 -4.42 14.05 0.20
N GLU A 170 -3.65 14.98 -0.32
CA GLU A 170 -3.05 14.88 -1.64
C GLU A 170 -1.77 14.04 -1.63
N ARG A 171 -0.90 14.23 -0.64
CA ARG A 171 0.43 13.61 -0.63
C ARG A 171 0.41 12.14 -0.24
N TYR A 172 -0.56 11.68 0.54
CA TYR A 172 -0.78 10.26 0.84
C TYR A 172 -1.75 9.62 -0.15
N GLN A 173 -1.61 10.00 -1.42
CA GLN A 173 -2.39 9.52 -2.55
C GLN A 173 -1.53 9.56 -3.80
N THR A 174 -1.56 8.53 -4.64
CA THR A 174 -0.89 8.57 -5.93
C THR A 174 -1.61 9.53 -6.86
N ILE A 175 -0.89 10.10 -7.82
CA ILE A 175 -1.51 11.00 -8.82
C ILE A 175 -2.41 10.27 -9.81
N TYR A 176 -2.36 8.95 -9.83
CA TYR A 176 -3.16 8.08 -10.71
C TYR A 176 -4.21 7.26 -9.96
N ALA A 177 -4.50 7.59 -8.71
CA ALA A 177 -5.53 6.92 -7.92
C ALA A 177 -6.91 7.04 -8.57
N LYS A 178 -7.62 5.92 -8.72
CA LYS A 178 -8.94 5.86 -9.39
C LYS A 178 -10.00 5.14 -8.58
N HIS A 179 -9.72 3.92 -8.11
CA HIS A 179 -10.71 3.02 -7.52
C HIS A 179 -10.60 3.02 -6.00
N GLU A 180 -11.57 3.64 -5.36
CA GLU A 180 -11.65 3.75 -3.91
C GLU A 180 -11.80 2.38 -3.25
N GLY A 181 -11.13 2.16 -2.13
CA GLY A 181 -11.20 0.90 -1.37
C GLY A 181 -9.97 0.66 -0.51
N ALA A 182 -8.93 1.47 -0.64
CA ALA A 182 -7.72 1.33 0.15
C ALA A 182 -7.78 2.13 1.45
N VAL A 183 -7.22 1.58 2.51
CA VAL A 183 -7.00 2.26 3.79
C VAL A 183 -5.52 2.59 4.03
N ALA A 184 -4.67 2.24 3.06
CA ALA A 184 -3.27 2.63 3.02
C ALA A 184 -2.87 2.87 1.57
N ALA A 185 -2.00 3.83 1.32
CA ALA A 185 -1.53 4.15 -0.02
C ALA A 185 -0.55 3.09 -0.56
N PRO A 186 -0.55 2.82 -1.88
CA PRO A 186 0.52 2.06 -2.52
C PRO A 186 1.75 2.96 -2.66
N THR A 187 2.57 3.00 -1.62
CA THR A 187 3.50 4.10 -1.35
C THR A 187 4.65 4.26 -2.35
N ALA A 188 5.05 3.20 -3.05
CA ALA A 188 6.05 3.32 -4.10
C ALA A 188 5.59 4.27 -5.23
N GLY A 189 4.29 4.31 -5.49
CA GLY A 189 3.70 5.22 -6.49
C GLY A 189 3.66 6.68 -6.08
N LEU A 190 3.84 6.99 -4.80
CA LEU A 190 3.81 8.38 -4.31
C LEU A 190 4.94 9.24 -4.89
N HIS A 191 5.99 8.62 -5.39
CA HIS A 191 7.15 9.31 -5.97
C HIS A 191 6.91 9.82 -7.39
N PHE A 192 5.86 9.35 -8.07
CA PHE A 192 5.55 9.81 -9.42
C PHE A 192 4.86 11.17 -9.40
N SER A 193 5.48 12.13 -10.08
CA SER A 193 4.87 13.42 -10.40
C SER A 193 4.22 13.37 -11.77
N LYS A 194 3.28 14.28 -12.04
CA LYS A 194 2.69 14.42 -13.37
C LYS A 194 3.76 14.73 -14.43
N HIS A 195 4.72 15.57 -14.07
CA HIS A 195 5.83 15.92 -14.94
C HIS A 195 6.68 14.70 -15.32
N LEU A 196 7.06 13.88 -14.32
CA LEU A 196 7.85 12.66 -14.57
C LEU A 196 7.09 11.66 -15.43
N MET A 197 5.80 11.43 -15.15
CA MET A 197 4.97 10.52 -15.96
C MET A 197 4.88 10.99 -17.40
N LYS A 198 4.74 12.28 -17.63
CA LYS A 198 4.72 12.85 -18.99
C LYS A 198 6.04 12.63 -19.72
N ARG A 199 7.15 12.82 -19.04
CA ARG A 199 8.48 12.57 -19.62
C ARG A 199 8.66 11.09 -19.98
N LEU A 200 8.19 10.19 -19.12
CA LEU A 200 8.24 8.74 -19.40
C LEU A 200 7.38 8.38 -20.62
N GLU A 201 6.18 8.92 -20.73
CA GLU A 201 5.31 8.72 -21.91
C GLU A 201 5.99 9.21 -23.20
N ILE A 202 6.61 10.39 -23.16
CA ILE A 202 7.33 10.94 -24.31
C ILE A 202 8.49 10.04 -24.72
N LYS A 203 9.16 9.42 -23.78
CA LYS A 203 10.24 8.45 -24.07
C LYS A 203 9.72 7.14 -24.68
N GLY A 204 8.42 6.87 -24.60
CA GLY A 204 7.78 5.67 -25.14
C GLY A 204 7.48 4.60 -24.12
N ILE A 205 7.54 4.94 -22.81
CA ILE A 205 7.14 4.02 -21.75
C ILE A 205 5.61 3.99 -21.65
N THR A 206 5.06 2.79 -21.55
CA THR A 206 3.62 2.56 -21.38
C THR A 206 3.31 2.27 -19.91
N PHE A 207 2.15 2.73 -19.45
CA PHE A 207 1.66 2.44 -18.12
C PHE A 207 0.51 1.44 -18.21
N ALA A 208 0.60 0.35 -17.45
CA ALA A 208 -0.51 -0.58 -17.22
C ALA A 208 -1.01 -0.41 -15.79
N GLU A 209 -2.31 -0.52 -15.60
CA GLU A 209 -2.93 -0.32 -14.30
C GLU A 209 -3.58 -1.60 -13.79
N VAL A 210 -3.30 -1.93 -12.56
CA VAL A 210 -3.95 -3.00 -11.79
C VAL A 210 -4.54 -2.38 -10.54
N THR A 211 -5.43 -3.11 -9.86
CA THR A 211 -5.99 -2.66 -8.58
C THR A 211 -5.71 -3.69 -7.50
N LEU A 212 -5.14 -3.24 -6.39
CA LEU A 212 -5.09 -3.97 -5.13
C LEU A 212 -5.48 -2.98 -4.04
N HIS A 213 -6.60 -3.26 -3.35
CA HIS A 213 -7.02 -2.43 -2.24
C HIS A 213 -6.21 -2.77 -1.01
N VAL A 214 -5.28 -1.86 -0.66
CA VAL A 214 -4.34 -2.07 0.45
C VAL A 214 -5.09 -1.98 1.77
N GLY A 215 -5.07 -3.07 2.54
CA GLY A 215 -5.63 -3.13 3.88
C GLY A 215 -4.56 -3.00 4.96
N LEU A 216 -4.99 -2.88 6.21
CA LEU A 216 -4.07 -2.79 7.35
C LEU A 216 -3.25 -4.05 7.57
N GLY A 217 -3.75 -5.21 7.15
CA GLY A 217 -3.06 -6.48 7.33
C GLY A 217 -1.69 -6.55 6.67
N THR A 218 -1.44 -5.74 5.64
CA THR A 218 -0.13 -5.62 5.00
C THR A 218 0.96 -5.17 5.99
N PHE A 219 0.58 -4.46 7.04
CA PHE A 219 1.48 -3.93 8.06
C PHE A 219 1.52 -4.78 9.34
N ASN A 220 0.79 -5.90 9.39
CA ASN A 220 0.84 -6.79 10.54
C ASN A 220 2.23 -7.43 10.63
N PRO A 221 2.84 -7.47 11.83
CA PRO A 221 4.14 -8.10 11.99
C PRO A 221 4.05 -9.62 11.77
N VAL A 222 5.12 -10.20 11.25
CA VAL A 222 5.30 -11.64 11.22
C VAL A 222 5.74 -12.07 12.63
N GLU A 223 4.99 -12.98 13.23
CA GLU A 223 5.21 -13.41 14.62
C GLU A 223 5.82 -14.81 14.74
N VAL A 224 5.98 -15.51 13.62
CA VAL A 224 6.50 -16.86 13.56
C VAL A 224 7.89 -16.90 12.94
N GLU A 225 8.80 -17.69 13.52
CA GLU A 225 10.16 -17.82 13.00
C GLU A 225 10.20 -18.60 11.68
N ASP A 226 9.36 -19.62 11.55
CA ASP A 226 9.18 -20.36 10.29
C ASP A 226 8.18 -19.62 9.41
N LEU A 227 8.68 -18.96 8.35
CA LEU A 227 7.87 -18.13 7.45
C LEU A 227 6.73 -18.90 6.76
N SER A 228 6.91 -20.21 6.55
CA SER A 228 5.85 -21.05 5.93
C SER A 228 4.58 -21.13 6.79
N LYS A 229 4.67 -20.81 8.07
CA LYS A 229 3.55 -20.82 9.03
C LYS A 229 2.86 -19.47 9.14
N HIS A 230 3.40 -18.43 8.54
CA HIS A 230 2.73 -17.11 8.54
C HIS A 230 1.54 -17.11 7.59
N LYS A 231 0.42 -16.58 8.06
CA LYS A 231 -0.79 -16.41 7.24
C LYS A 231 -0.87 -14.96 6.79
N MET A 232 -0.75 -14.76 5.48
CA MET A 232 -0.89 -13.44 4.87
C MET A 232 -2.36 -13.07 4.77
N ASP A 233 -2.69 -11.83 5.11
CA ASP A 233 -4.04 -11.32 4.96
C ASP A 233 -4.44 -11.25 3.48
N SER A 234 -5.72 -11.52 3.22
CA SER A 234 -6.27 -11.43 1.88
C SER A 234 -6.46 -9.98 1.46
N ALA A 235 -6.19 -9.70 0.20
CA ALA A 235 -6.46 -8.41 -0.42
C ALA A 235 -7.29 -8.60 -1.68
N GLU A 236 -8.22 -7.68 -1.92
CA GLU A 236 -9.03 -7.67 -3.13
C GLU A 236 -8.20 -7.12 -4.28
N ILE A 237 -8.17 -7.86 -5.38
CA ILE A 237 -7.39 -7.49 -6.56
C ILE A 237 -8.24 -7.55 -7.82
N HIS A 238 -7.91 -6.68 -8.77
CA HIS A 238 -8.53 -6.62 -10.08
C HIS A 238 -7.49 -6.27 -11.15
N ILE A 239 -7.48 -7.05 -12.23
CA ILE A 239 -6.68 -6.76 -13.43
C ILE A 239 -7.55 -7.03 -14.67
N PRO A 240 -7.95 -5.98 -15.42
CA PRO A 240 -8.77 -6.13 -16.61
C PRO A 240 -7.95 -6.62 -17.80
N GLU A 241 -8.63 -7.25 -18.74
CA GLU A 241 -8.02 -7.80 -19.96
C GLU A 241 -7.22 -6.76 -20.75
N SER A 242 -7.73 -5.53 -20.83
CA SER A 242 -7.04 -4.45 -21.55
C SER A 242 -5.64 -4.18 -20.99
N GLN A 243 -5.46 -4.34 -19.69
CA GLN A 243 -4.17 -4.10 -19.02
C GLN A 243 -3.26 -5.33 -19.10
N THR A 244 -3.80 -6.53 -19.03
CA THR A 244 -3.02 -7.76 -19.24
C THR A 244 -2.40 -7.80 -20.63
N LYS A 245 -3.10 -7.30 -21.65
CA LYS A 245 -2.59 -7.21 -23.03
C LYS A 245 -1.35 -6.32 -23.12
N ILE A 246 -1.36 -5.17 -22.44
CA ILE A 246 -0.22 -4.24 -22.40
C ILE A 246 1.01 -4.94 -21.79
N ILE A 247 0.81 -5.60 -20.66
CA ILE A 247 1.88 -6.30 -19.94
C ILE A 247 2.44 -7.45 -20.78
N ASN A 248 1.56 -8.28 -21.32
CA ASN A 248 1.95 -9.45 -22.10
C ASN A 248 2.64 -9.08 -23.40
N THR A 249 2.23 -8.00 -24.06
CA THR A 249 2.90 -7.48 -25.26
C THR A 249 4.34 -7.07 -24.95
N ALA A 250 4.57 -6.39 -23.83
CA ALA A 250 5.93 -6.04 -23.41
C ALA A 250 6.79 -7.30 -23.19
N LYS A 251 6.23 -8.32 -22.53
CA LYS A 251 6.93 -9.60 -22.32
C LYS A 251 7.29 -10.28 -23.65
N GLU A 252 6.35 -10.36 -24.58
CA GLU A 252 6.57 -10.95 -25.91
C GLU A 252 7.69 -10.24 -26.66
N ASN A 253 7.74 -8.92 -26.55
CA ASN A 253 8.74 -8.07 -27.18
C ASN A 253 10.04 -7.98 -26.38
N LYS A 254 10.19 -8.76 -25.32
CA LYS A 254 11.38 -8.78 -24.45
C LYS A 254 11.72 -7.42 -23.86
N LYS A 255 10.70 -6.63 -23.59
CA LYS A 255 10.82 -5.34 -22.91
C LYS A 255 10.77 -5.51 -21.42
N ARG A 256 11.18 -4.49 -20.67
CA ARG A 256 11.07 -4.49 -19.22
C ARG A 256 9.63 -4.31 -18.77
N VAL A 257 9.24 -5.11 -17.79
CA VAL A 257 8.01 -4.95 -17.03
C VAL A 257 8.42 -4.59 -15.60
N CYS A 258 8.19 -3.35 -15.22
CA CYS A 258 8.53 -2.84 -13.91
C CYS A 258 7.30 -2.81 -13.00
N ALA A 259 7.32 -3.56 -11.92
CA ALA A 259 6.29 -3.50 -10.89
C ALA A 259 6.55 -2.28 -9.99
N VAL A 260 5.62 -1.35 -9.94
CA VAL A 260 5.70 -0.19 -9.07
C VAL A 260 5.00 -0.51 -7.76
N GLY A 261 5.77 -1.04 -6.82
CA GLY A 261 5.32 -1.42 -5.49
C GLY A 261 5.16 -2.92 -5.29
N THR A 262 5.25 -3.33 -4.04
CA THR A 262 5.06 -4.73 -3.62
C THR A 262 3.64 -5.21 -3.88
N THR A 263 2.64 -4.31 -3.82
CA THR A 263 1.24 -4.64 -4.12
C THR A 263 1.05 -5.06 -5.57
N VAL A 264 1.69 -4.38 -6.50
CA VAL A 264 1.66 -4.75 -7.92
C VAL A 264 2.29 -6.12 -8.13
N MET A 265 3.40 -6.39 -7.47
CA MET A 265 4.05 -7.70 -7.56
C MET A 265 3.12 -8.83 -7.11
N ARG A 266 2.37 -8.61 -6.03
CA ARG A 266 1.36 -9.58 -5.55
C ARG A 266 0.27 -9.82 -6.60
N VAL A 267 -0.22 -8.77 -7.24
CA VAL A 267 -1.23 -8.89 -8.30
C VAL A 267 -0.69 -9.71 -9.47
N LEU A 268 0.48 -9.37 -9.96
CA LEU A 268 1.09 -10.04 -11.11
C LEU A 268 1.32 -11.53 -10.83
N GLU A 269 1.90 -11.85 -9.69
CA GLU A 269 2.22 -13.24 -9.32
C GLU A 269 0.99 -14.05 -8.89
N SER A 270 -0.11 -13.39 -8.55
CA SER A 270 -1.41 -14.04 -8.28
C SER A 270 -2.21 -14.31 -9.55
N SER A 271 -1.89 -13.62 -10.65
CA SER A 271 -2.65 -13.64 -11.91
C SER A 271 -1.90 -14.31 -13.06
N VAL A 272 -0.68 -14.77 -12.82
CA VAL A 272 0.15 -15.39 -13.86
C VAL A 272 -0.25 -16.84 -14.09
N SER A 273 -0.31 -17.24 -15.37
CA SER A 273 -0.52 -18.63 -15.77
C SER A 273 0.81 -19.39 -15.89
N SER A 274 0.71 -20.71 -16.07
CA SER A 274 1.90 -21.58 -16.17
C SER A 274 2.82 -21.24 -17.34
N ASP A 275 2.30 -20.57 -18.37
CA ASP A 275 3.09 -20.12 -19.52
C ASP A 275 3.81 -18.77 -19.25
N GLY A 276 3.65 -18.20 -18.07
CA GLY A 276 4.31 -16.95 -17.67
C GLY A 276 3.59 -15.67 -18.12
N PHE A 277 2.39 -15.78 -18.71
CA PHE A 277 1.59 -14.63 -19.10
C PHE A 277 0.54 -14.30 -18.05
N VAL A 278 0.19 -13.01 -17.96
CA VAL A 278 -0.79 -12.52 -16.99
C VAL A 278 -2.20 -12.69 -17.56
N ASN A 279 -3.09 -13.24 -16.74
CA ASN A 279 -4.50 -13.36 -17.08
C ASN A 279 -5.36 -12.31 -16.39
N PRO A 280 -6.50 -11.90 -16.99
CA PRO A 280 -7.48 -11.11 -16.28
C PRO A 280 -7.91 -11.82 -14.98
N PHE A 281 -8.10 -11.04 -13.93
CA PHE A 281 -8.46 -11.59 -12.62
C PHE A 281 -9.33 -10.59 -11.86
N ASP A 282 -10.30 -11.12 -11.15
CA ASP A 282 -11.16 -10.34 -10.25
C ASP A 282 -11.47 -11.22 -9.04
N GLY A 283 -10.99 -10.83 -7.87
CA GLY A 283 -11.15 -11.64 -6.67
C GLY A 283 -10.17 -11.28 -5.56
N TRP A 284 -9.75 -12.29 -4.83
CA TRP A 284 -8.92 -12.11 -3.62
C TRP A 284 -7.63 -12.90 -3.71
N THR A 285 -6.55 -12.36 -3.12
CA THR A 285 -5.28 -13.05 -2.98
C THR A 285 -4.76 -12.96 -1.55
N ASN A 286 -4.23 -14.07 -1.05
CA ASN A 286 -3.48 -14.14 0.21
C ASN A 286 -2.03 -14.56 -0.04
N LYS A 287 -1.55 -14.38 -1.25
CA LYS A 287 -0.21 -14.79 -1.64
C LYS A 287 0.86 -14.11 -0.78
N PHE A 288 1.71 -14.91 -0.17
CA PHE A 288 2.86 -14.48 0.61
C PHE A 288 4.13 -14.91 -0.12
N ILE A 289 4.93 -13.94 -0.56
CA ILE A 289 6.17 -14.18 -1.31
C ILE A 289 7.36 -13.95 -0.39
N PHE A 290 8.17 -15.00 -0.25
CA PHE A 290 9.42 -14.95 0.51
C PHE A 290 10.45 -15.89 -0.15
N PRO A 291 11.76 -15.71 0.12
CA PRO A 291 12.79 -16.53 -0.54
C PRO A 291 12.75 -18.01 -0.12
N PRO A 292 13.01 -18.96 -1.02
CA PRO A 292 13.24 -18.75 -2.46
C PRO A 292 11.93 -18.64 -3.23
N TYR A 293 11.90 -17.79 -4.23
CA TYR A 293 10.72 -17.61 -5.10
C TYR A 293 11.15 -17.16 -6.49
N ASP A 294 10.61 -17.81 -7.53
CA ASP A 294 10.88 -17.46 -8.94
C ASP A 294 9.75 -16.58 -9.49
N PHE A 295 10.07 -15.33 -9.78
CA PHE A 295 9.11 -14.38 -10.33
C PHE A 295 8.92 -14.62 -11.82
N SER A 296 7.67 -14.58 -12.27
CA SER A 296 7.30 -14.96 -13.64
C SER A 296 7.02 -13.78 -14.57
N VAL A 297 6.74 -12.59 -14.04
CA VAL A 297 6.25 -11.47 -14.86
C VAL A 297 7.20 -10.28 -14.86
N ALA A 298 7.37 -9.62 -13.72
CA ALA A 298 8.19 -8.42 -13.62
C ALA A 298 9.68 -8.79 -13.62
N ASN A 299 10.48 -7.98 -14.33
CA ASN A 299 11.94 -8.08 -14.34
C ASN A 299 12.62 -6.82 -13.78
N ALA A 300 11.83 -5.87 -13.31
CA ALA A 300 12.27 -4.72 -12.55
C ALA A 300 11.22 -4.37 -11.50
N MET A 301 11.62 -3.70 -10.43
CA MET A 301 10.73 -3.34 -9.33
C MET A 301 11.13 -2.01 -8.72
N ILE A 302 10.12 -1.17 -8.44
CA ILE A 302 10.28 0.03 -7.63
C ILE A 302 9.58 -0.20 -6.30
N THR A 303 10.25 0.11 -5.21
CA THR A 303 9.70 -0.10 -3.87
C THR A 303 10.24 0.96 -2.90
N ASN A 304 9.55 1.16 -1.78
CA ASN A 304 10.08 1.91 -0.65
C ASN A 304 11.07 1.05 0.15
N PHE A 305 11.75 1.66 1.11
CA PHE A 305 12.52 0.93 2.11
C PHE A 305 11.58 0.47 3.22
N HIS A 306 11.65 -0.81 3.55
CA HIS A 306 10.74 -1.45 4.48
C HIS A 306 11.36 -1.67 5.86
N THR A 307 10.51 -1.85 6.85
CA THR A 307 10.94 -2.09 8.23
C THR A 307 11.49 -3.50 8.45
N PRO A 308 12.31 -3.71 9.49
CA PRO A 308 12.82 -5.04 9.83
C PRO A 308 11.70 -6.06 10.00
N LYS A 309 11.93 -7.28 9.56
CA LYS A 309 11.04 -8.44 9.72
C LYS A 309 9.66 -8.29 9.05
N SER A 310 9.51 -7.35 8.12
CA SER A 310 8.25 -7.15 7.38
C SER A 310 8.11 -8.15 6.22
N THR A 311 6.87 -8.51 5.90
CA THR A 311 6.57 -9.31 4.71
C THR A 311 7.07 -8.64 3.43
N LEU A 312 7.09 -7.30 3.42
CA LEU A 312 7.52 -6.50 2.28
C LEU A 312 9.04 -6.63 2.05
N LEU A 313 9.83 -6.60 3.12
CA LEU A 313 11.27 -6.86 3.03
C LEU A 313 11.56 -8.27 2.50
N MET A 314 10.76 -9.24 2.91
CA MET A 314 10.88 -10.62 2.45
C MET A 314 10.63 -10.75 0.95
N MET A 315 9.60 -10.09 0.42
CA MET A 315 9.31 -10.08 -1.01
C MET A 315 10.45 -9.43 -1.80
N VAL A 316 10.93 -8.29 -1.38
CA VAL A 316 12.04 -7.58 -2.02
C VAL A 316 13.30 -8.45 -2.01
N SER A 317 13.57 -9.13 -0.89
CA SER A 317 14.68 -10.08 -0.77
C SER A 317 14.52 -11.30 -1.70
N ALA A 318 13.29 -11.77 -1.89
CA ALA A 318 13.02 -12.85 -2.84
C ALA A 318 13.30 -12.41 -4.29
N PHE A 319 13.04 -11.15 -4.63
CA PHE A 319 13.24 -10.62 -5.96
C PHE A 319 14.72 -10.36 -6.29
N ALA A 320 15.45 -9.76 -5.37
CA ALA A 320 16.83 -9.30 -5.62
C ALA A 320 17.91 -10.24 -5.05
N GLY A 321 17.56 -11.12 -4.13
CA GLY A 321 18.50 -11.89 -3.35
C GLY A 321 18.67 -11.31 -1.95
N HIS A 322 18.61 -12.18 -0.94
CA HIS A 322 18.67 -11.78 0.47
C HIS A 322 19.94 -10.99 0.80
N ASP A 323 21.12 -11.52 0.44
CA ASP A 323 22.40 -10.90 0.82
C ASP A 323 22.59 -9.54 0.16
N LEU A 324 22.18 -9.39 -1.10
CA LEU A 324 22.24 -8.12 -1.81
C LEU A 324 21.32 -7.08 -1.17
N ILE A 325 20.11 -7.46 -0.81
CA ILE A 325 19.15 -6.55 -0.16
C ILE A 325 19.62 -6.14 1.23
N MET A 326 20.16 -7.07 2.02
CA MET A 326 20.67 -6.74 3.35
C MET A 326 21.87 -5.79 3.25
N ARG A 327 22.74 -5.97 2.25
CA ARG A 327 23.84 -5.06 1.98
C ARG A 327 23.33 -3.67 1.54
N ALA A 328 22.34 -3.65 0.64
CA ALA A 328 21.72 -2.40 0.19
C ALA A 328 21.05 -1.63 1.35
N TYR A 329 20.38 -2.34 2.23
CA TYR A 329 19.74 -1.73 3.41
C TYR A 329 20.76 -1.18 4.41
N LYS A 330 21.87 -1.90 4.62
CA LYS A 330 22.98 -1.40 5.45
C LYS A 330 23.52 -0.10 4.88
N GLU A 331 23.75 -0.06 3.56
CA GLU A 331 24.22 1.16 2.89
C GLU A 331 23.18 2.30 2.97
N ALA A 332 21.90 1.99 2.85
CA ALA A 332 20.82 2.97 2.99
C ALA A 332 20.81 3.61 4.39
N VAL A 333 20.99 2.81 5.44
CA VAL A 333 21.07 3.32 6.82
C VAL A 333 22.31 4.22 6.98
N GLU A 334 23.47 3.78 6.50
CA GLU A 334 24.72 4.55 6.54
C GLU A 334 24.62 5.87 5.78
N GLN A 335 23.94 5.87 4.65
CA GLN A 335 23.74 7.04 3.78
C GLN A 335 22.52 7.88 4.21
N LYS A 336 21.85 7.51 5.30
CA LYS A 336 20.69 8.22 5.87
C LYS A 336 19.51 8.36 4.90
N TYR A 337 19.22 7.31 4.15
CA TYR A 337 17.96 7.21 3.42
C TYR A 337 16.78 7.24 4.39
N LYS A 338 15.66 7.77 3.93
CA LYS A 338 14.41 7.78 4.70
C LYS A 338 13.62 6.51 4.41
N PHE A 339 13.05 5.92 5.45
CA PHE A 339 12.34 4.66 5.41
C PHE A 339 10.84 4.84 5.53
N TYR A 340 10.10 3.84 5.11
CA TYR A 340 8.66 3.67 5.23
C TYR A 340 7.86 4.46 4.18
N SER A 341 6.58 4.78 4.46
CA SER A 341 5.61 5.25 3.47
C SER A 341 5.98 6.57 2.79
N TYR A 342 6.49 7.53 3.54
CA TYR A 342 6.94 8.83 3.02
C TYR A 342 8.46 8.87 2.74
N GLY A 343 9.11 7.74 2.83
CA GLY A 343 10.54 7.64 2.64
C GLY A 343 11.00 7.64 1.19
N ASP A 344 12.28 7.28 1.03
CA ASP A 344 12.93 7.19 -0.26
C ASP A 344 12.57 5.90 -0.99
N ALA A 345 13.10 5.70 -2.17
CA ALA A 345 12.77 4.59 -3.04
C ALA A 345 13.99 3.78 -3.48
N MET A 346 13.73 2.55 -3.87
CA MET A 346 14.69 1.62 -4.46
C MET A 346 14.18 1.17 -5.83
N LEU A 347 15.05 1.19 -6.82
CA LEU A 347 14.83 0.56 -8.13
C LEU A 347 15.71 -0.68 -8.21
N ILE A 348 15.10 -1.84 -8.45
CA ILE A 348 15.81 -3.12 -8.60
C ILE A 348 15.74 -3.55 -10.06
N LEU A 349 16.90 -3.72 -10.64
CA LEU A 349 17.07 -4.08 -12.06
C LEU A 349 17.67 -5.47 -12.22
#